data_090c4c9e1406bd619561b52960049172
#
_entry.id   090c4c9e1406bd619561b52960049172
#
_cell.length_a   1.000
_cell.length_b   1.000
_cell.length_c   1.000
_cell.angle_alpha   90.00
_cell.angle_beta   90.00
_cell.angle_gamma   90.00
#
_symmetry.space_group_name_H-M   'P 1'
#
loop_
_entity.id
_entity.type
_entity.pdbx_description
1 polymer ?
#
loop_
_entity_poly.entity_id
_entity_poly.type
_entity_poly.pdbx_seq_one_letter_code
_entity_poly.pdbx_strand_id
1 'polypeptide(L)'
;MATGNYRPDLKTKSWALSNTILNELSKLGLKKLGLQIRTSENNTLYPDKSLADYYGIIRRSVLAGFPGIIVEHAFVNNPSDCKKYFGSDAAIQKLGVADATAIAKYYGLKLKSETPDTEPTTEPTTEPDSDTGSWQEENGHYYYVNSDGSRAGAGWLKLKDGTYYLDENGYRMEGLINIGEKTYYLDPENGKRLTGFQTINKKVYYFRPSTGSMIHFGWVNINGNRYYFHDDGHAQTGLAVIGGERYFFRTDGSMIRSKWVYYWNSWYFASYKGNLYRNTWHYIDKKRYYFNNRGITKGRSDIPSGIYTKTTVVER
;
A
#
# COMPACT_ATOMS: atom_id res chain seq x y z
N MET A 1 16.41 -14.92 -12.06
CA MET A 1 16.86 -14.58 -13.44
C MET A 1 17.47 -13.19 -13.47
N ALA A 2 18.50 -12.95 -14.24
CA ALA A 2 19.23 -11.69 -14.33
C ALA A 2 19.43 -11.26 -15.78
N THR A 3 19.81 -9.99 -15.99
CA THR A 3 20.10 -9.42 -17.31
C THR A 3 21.19 -10.20 -18.06
N GLY A 4 20.97 -10.47 -19.34
CA GLY A 4 21.89 -11.14 -20.23
C GLY A 4 23.05 -10.27 -20.77
N ASN A 5 23.60 -10.64 -21.93
CA ASN A 5 24.88 -10.10 -22.43
C ASN A 5 24.77 -8.79 -23.24
N TYR A 6 23.59 -8.37 -23.68
CA TYR A 6 23.38 -7.18 -24.52
C TYR A 6 23.96 -5.89 -23.90
N ARG A 7 23.82 -5.73 -22.59
CA ARG A 7 24.35 -4.60 -21.83
C ARG A 7 25.23 -5.13 -20.70
N PRO A 8 26.54 -5.33 -20.94
CA PRO A 8 27.46 -5.90 -19.95
C PRO A 8 27.52 -5.13 -18.64
N ASP A 9 27.37 -3.80 -18.71
CA ASP A 9 27.29 -2.89 -17.55
C ASP A 9 26.06 -3.18 -16.68
N LEU A 10 24.89 -3.37 -17.31
CA LEU A 10 23.66 -3.73 -16.61
C LEU A 10 23.67 -5.18 -16.14
N LYS A 11 24.29 -6.08 -16.90
CA LYS A 11 24.53 -7.47 -16.46
C LYS A 11 25.29 -7.50 -15.15
N THR A 12 26.42 -6.81 -15.07
CA THR A 12 27.23 -6.73 -13.84
C THR A 12 26.42 -6.22 -12.65
N LYS A 13 25.65 -5.15 -12.85
CA LYS A 13 24.78 -4.57 -11.81
C LYS A 13 23.68 -5.54 -11.38
N SER A 14 22.98 -6.19 -12.32
CA SER A 14 21.90 -7.13 -11.99
C SER A 14 22.43 -8.37 -11.28
N TRP A 15 23.62 -8.85 -11.63
CA TRP A 15 24.27 -9.98 -10.94
C TRP A 15 24.67 -9.63 -9.52
N ALA A 16 25.28 -8.46 -9.29
CA ALA A 16 25.65 -7.99 -7.96
C ALA A 16 24.40 -7.82 -7.07
N LEU A 17 23.36 -7.17 -7.57
CA LEU A 17 22.08 -7.04 -6.84
C LEU A 17 21.44 -8.41 -6.55
N SER A 18 21.39 -9.30 -7.55
CA SER A 18 20.82 -10.65 -7.38
C SER A 18 21.57 -11.47 -6.33
N ASN A 19 22.89 -11.39 -6.30
CA ASN A 19 23.70 -12.07 -5.26
C ASN A 19 23.39 -11.53 -3.87
N THR A 20 23.20 -10.21 -3.73
CA THR A 20 22.82 -9.60 -2.47
C THR A 20 21.45 -10.12 -2.01
N ILE A 21 20.47 -10.21 -2.91
CA ILE A 21 19.14 -10.77 -2.62
C ILE A 21 19.24 -12.24 -2.20
N LEU A 22 19.96 -13.08 -2.96
CA LEU A 22 20.16 -14.48 -2.62
C LEU A 22 20.81 -14.68 -1.24
N ASN A 23 21.71 -13.79 -0.87
CA ASN A 23 22.34 -13.81 0.46
C ASN A 23 21.35 -13.51 1.57
N GLU A 24 20.49 -12.50 1.42
CA GLU A 24 19.47 -12.17 2.44
C GLU A 24 18.41 -13.27 2.52
N LEU A 25 17.90 -13.77 1.41
CA LEU A 25 16.90 -14.84 1.38
C LEU A 25 17.43 -16.14 2.00
N SER A 26 18.72 -16.45 1.80
CA SER A 26 19.32 -17.66 2.40
C SER A 26 19.35 -17.64 3.94
N LYS A 27 19.34 -16.47 4.58
CA LYS A 27 19.21 -16.34 6.04
C LYS A 27 17.85 -16.83 6.56
N LEU A 28 16.84 -16.81 5.72
CA LEU A 28 15.51 -17.38 6.01
C LEU A 28 15.46 -18.91 5.80
N GLY A 29 16.56 -19.50 5.35
CA GLY A 29 16.68 -20.94 5.07
C GLY A 29 16.25 -21.34 3.66
N LEU A 30 16.12 -20.38 2.73
CA LEU A 30 15.92 -20.72 1.31
C LEU A 30 17.21 -21.22 0.69
N LYS A 31 17.09 -22.29 -0.11
CA LYS A 31 18.21 -22.85 -0.84
C LYS A 31 18.54 -21.98 -2.04
N LYS A 32 19.81 -21.57 -2.16
CA LYS A 32 20.29 -20.85 -3.35
C LYS A 32 20.38 -21.79 -4.54
N LEU A 33 19.62 -21.54 -5.59
CA LEU A 33 19.73 -22.25 -6.87
C LEU A 33 20.68 -21.54 -7.85
N GLY A 34 21.20 -20.37 -7.47
CA GLY A 34 22.14 -19.59 -8.26
C GLY A 34 21.47 -18.58 -9.19
N LEU A 35 22.30 -17.89 -9.97
CA LEU A 35 21.87 -16.91 -10.96
C LEU A 35 21.74 -17.55 -12.31
N GLN A 36 20.68 -17.22 -13.03
CA GLN A 36 20.43 -17.74 -14.37
C GLN A 36 20.15 -16.60 -15.36
N ILE A 37 20.62 -16.77 -16.57
CA ILE A 37 20.22 -15.98 -17.74
C ILE A 37 19.41 -16.92 -18.63
N ARG A 38 18.28 -16.44 -19.13
CA ARG A 38 17.49 -17.15 -20.13
C ARG A 38 17.27 -16.24 -21.33
N THR A 39 17.67 -16.71 -22.48
CA THR A 39 17.50 -16.00 -23.75
C THR A 39 16.21 -16.39 -24.45
N SER A 40 15.74 -15.55 -25.36
CA SER A 40 14.50 -15.76 -26.10
C SER A 40 14.51 -17.06 -26.89
N GLU A 41 13.49 -17.86 -26.74
CA GLU A 41 13.25 -19.09 -27.51
C GLU A 41 12.58 -18.80 -28.88
N ASN A 42 11.98 -17.61 -29.03
CA ASN A 42 11.28 -17.17 -30.23
C ASN A 42 12.14 -16.25 -31.12
N ASN A 43 13.46 -16.33 -31.01
CA ASN A 43 14.43 -15.52 -31.77
C ASN A 43 14.18 -14.00 -31.68
N THR A 44 13.61 -13.49 -30.58
CA THR A 44 13.50 -12.05 -30.34
C THR A 44 14.91 -11.50 -30.17
N LEU A 45 15.22 -10.40 -30.88
CA LEU A 45 16.55 -9.80 -30.88
C LEU A 45 16.53 -8.42 -30.20
N TYR A 46 17.67 -8.03 -29.65
CA TYR A 46 18.00 -6.67 -29.29
C TYR A 46 18.39 -5.82 -30.52
N PRO A 47 18.50 -4.50 -30.42
CA PRO A 47 18.89 -3.62 -31.54
C PRO A 47 20.23 -3.96 -32.17
N ASP A 48 21.18 -4.54 -31.42
CA ASP A 48 22.49 -5.01 -31.88
C ASP A 48 22.44 -6.39 -32.56
N LYS A 49 21.22 -6.93 -32.75
CA LYS A 49 20.96 -8.27 -33.31
C LYS A 49 21.37 -9.43 -32.42
N SER A 50 21.79 -9.21 -31.18
CA SER A 50 21.96 -10.26 -30.18
C SER A 50 20.62 -10.82 -29.68
N LEU A 51 20.62 -12.07 -29.22
CA LEU A 51 19.42 -12.72 -28.73
C LEU A 51 18.95 -12.03 -27.44
N ALA A 52 17.68 -11.60 -27.43
CA ALA A 52 17.13 -10.88 -26.30
C ALA A 52 16.88 -11.78 -25.09
N ASP A 53 16.78 -11.20 -23.91
CA ASP A 53 16.36 -11.91 -22.69
C ASP A 53 14.94 -12.48 -22.86
N TYR A 54 14.72 -13.68 -22.36
CA TYR A 54 13.45 -14.41 -22.49
C TYR A 54 12.27 -13.64 -21.90
N TYR A 55 12.43 -13.09 -20.69
CA TYR A 55 11.37 -12.40 -20.01
C TYR A 55 11.21 -10.96 -20.48
N GLY A 56 10.00 -10.60 -20.93
CA GLY A 56 9.70 -9.26 -21.45
C GLY A 56 9.97 -8.13 -20.45
N ILE A 57 9.85 -8.38 -19.14
CA ILE A 57 10.17 -7.40 -18.11
C ILE A 57 11.68 -7.11 -18.07
N ILE A 58 12.52 -8.15 -18.15
CA ILE A 58 13.98 -7.98 -18.20
C ILE A 58 14.37 -7.23 -19.48
N ARG A 59 13.85 -7.65 -20.65
CA ARG A 59 14.11 -6.95 -21.93
C ARG A 59 13.80 -5.47 -21.87
N ARG A 60 12.61 -5.10 -21.36
CA ARG A 60 12.20 -3.69 -21.29
C ARG A 60 13.03 -2.90 -20.29
N SER A 61 13.40 -3.49 -19.16
CA SER A 61 14.30 -2.84 -18.18
C SER A 61 15.66 -2.55 -18.81
N VAL A 62 16.24 -3.52 -19.52
CA VAL A 62 17.54 -3.38 -20.18
C VAL A 62 17.52 -2.32 -21.27
N LEU A 63 16.47 -2.29 -22.11
CA LEU A 63 16.29 -1.26 -23.14
C LEU A 63 16.10 0.14 -22.55
N ALA A 64 15.49 0.24 -21.37
CA ALA A 64 15.32 1.48 -20.62
C ALA A 64 16.56 1.90 -19.80
N GLY A 65 17.65 1.11 -19.85
CA GLY A 65 18.90 1.43 -19.16
C GLY A 65 18.96 0.97 -17.68
N PHE A 66 18.08 0.08 -17.25
CA PHE A 66 18.04 -0.43 -15.88
C PHE A 66 18.39 -1.91 -15.79
N PRO A 67 19.06 -2.37 -14.70
CA PRO A 67 19.27 -3.80 -14.46
C PRO A 67 17.94 -4.50 -14.21
N GLY A 68 17.64 -5.53 -15.02
CA GLY A 68 16.44 -6.37 -14.87
C GLY A 68 16.73 -7.62 -14.07
N ILE A 69 15.91 -7.92 -13.07
CA ILE A 69 15.96 -9.17 -12.30
C ILE A 69 14.56 -9.73 -12.07
N ILE A 70 14.47 -11.05 -11.94
CA ILE A 70 13.29 -11.76 -11.44
C ILE A 70 13.77 -12.64 -10.29
N VAL A 71 13.15 -12.48 -9.11
CA VAL A 71 13.43 -13.29 -7.93
C VAL A 71 12.37 -14.39 -7.84
N GLU A 72 12.80 -15.65 -7.83
CA GLU A 72 11.95 -16.82 -7.59
C GLU A 72 12.26 -17.33 -6.18
N HIS A 73 11.40 -17.04 -5.20
CA HIS A 73 11.65 -17.33 -3.79
C HIS A 73 11.53 -18.81 -3.45
N ALA A 74 10.51 -19.50 -4.00
CA ALA A 74 10.23 -20.90 -3.75
C ALA A 74 9.26 -21.46 -4.80
N PHE A 75 9.09 -22.76 -4.84
CA PHE A 75 8.21 -23.43 -5.79
C PHE A 75 6.86 -23.77 -5.16
N VAL A 76 5.76 -23.29 -5.77
CA VAL A 76 4.39 -23.55 -5.30
C VAL A 76 3.97 -25.04 -5.40
N ASN A 77 4.69 -25.85 -6.19
CA ASN A 77 4.49 -27.30 -6.28
C ASN A 77 5.25 -28.08 -5.21
N ASN A 78 6.02 -27.42 -4.35
CA ASN A 78 6.68 -28.02 -3.19
C ASN A 78 5.83 -27.74 -1.93
N PRO A 79 5.12 -28.74 -1.35
CA PRO A 79 4.26 -28.52 -0.19
C PRO A 79 4.99 -27.97 1.04
N SER A 80 6.26 -28.34 1.22
CA SER A 80 7.10 -27.86 2.31
C SER A 80 7.39 -26.36 2.18
N ASP A 81 7.76 -25.92 0.97
CA ASP A 81 8.01 -24.52 0.67
C ASP A 81 6.73 -23.70 0.79
N CYS A 82 5.61 -24.22 0.28
CA CYS A 82 4.30 -23.56 0.43
C CYS A 82 3.96 -23.32 1.89
N LYS A 83 4.07 -24.36 2.73
CA LYS A 83 3.76 -24.24 4.16
C LYS A 83 4.70 -23.27 4.88
N LYS A 84 6.00 -23.31 4.56
CA LYS A 84 7.04 -22.55 5.26
C LYS A 84 7.08 -21.08 4.85
N TYR A 85 6.97 -20.79 3.55
CA TYR A 85 7.24 -19.47 3.00
C TYR A 85 6.01 -18.73 2.48
N PHE A 86 4.91 -19.45 2.19
CA PHE A 86 3.66 -18.88 1.67
C PHE A 86 2.44 -19.17 2.55
N GLY A 87 2.62 -19.95 3.62
CA GLY A 87 1.52 -20.41 4.48
C GLY A 87 0.90 -19.35 5.38
N SER A 88 1.48 -18.14 5.45
CA SER A 88 0.92 -17.02 6.22
C SER A 88 1.41 -15.68 5.68
N ASP A 89 0.65 -14.61 5.93
CA ASP A 89 1.06 -13.24 5.59
C ASP A 89 2.40 -12.87 6.25
N ALA A 90 2.63 -13.29 7.49
CA ALA A 90 3.88 -13.07 8.20
C ALA A 90 5.08 -13.76 7.52
N ALA A 91 4.90 -14.94 6.93
CA ALA A 91 5.95 -15.63 6.18
C ALA A 91 6.27 -14.90 4.87
N ILE A 92 5.23 -14.46 4.14
CA ILE A 92 5.38 -13.68 2.90
C ILE A 92 6.05 -12.33 3.19
N GLN A 93 5.68 -11.67 4.29
CA GLN A 93 6.28 -10.42 4.71
C GLN A 93 7.79 -10.56 4.99
N LYS A 94 8.24 -11.67 5.59
CA LYS A 94 9.67 -11.94 5.80
C LYS A 94 10.45 -12.01 4.49
N LEU A 95 9.87 -12.61 3.43
CA LEU A 95 10.49 -12.61 2.10
C LEU A 95 10.64 -11.20 1.55
N GLY A 96 9.58 -10.39 1.62
CA GLY A 96 9.61 -8.99 1.17
C GLY A 96 10.61 -8.12 1.94
N VAL A 97 10.74 -8.32 3.25
CA VAL A 97 11.74 -7.63 4.08
C VAL A 97 13.17 -8.05 3.68
N ALA A 98 13.40 -9.31 3.38
CA ALA A 98 14.71 -9.78 2.92
C ALA A 98 15.10 -9.17 1.57
N ASP A 99 14.15 -9.09 0.62
CA ASP A 99 14.36 -8.44 -0.68
C ASP A 99 14.66 -6.94 -0.51
N ALA A 100 13.85 -6.23 0.28
CA ALA A 100 14.03 -4.80 0.55
C ALA A 100 15.38 -4.53 1.22
N THR A 101 15.78 -5.37 2.19
CA THR A 101 17.07 -5.29 2.87
C THR A 101 18.24 -5.46 1.90
N ALA A 102 18.12 -6.42 0.98
CA ALA A 102 19.15 -6.66 -0.03
C ALA A 102 19.28 -5.48 -1.02
N ILE A 103 18.16 -4.93 -1.46
CA ILE A 103 18.14 -3.75 -2.34
C ILE A 103 18.77 -2.55 -1.64
N ALA A 104 18.40 -2.31 -0.39
CA ALA A 104 18.96 -1.22 0.41
C ALA A 104 20.49 -1.35 0.57
N LYS A 105 20.97 -2.55 0.90
CA LYS A 105 22.42 -2.83 1.00
C LYS A 105 23.15 -2.62 -0.32
N TYR A 106 22.57 -3.09 -1.42
CA TYR A 106 23.19 -2.95 -2.74
C TYR A 106 23.36 -1.49 -3.16
N TYR A 107 22.36 -0.65 -2.90
CA TYR A 107 22.40 0.78 -3.22
C TYR A 107 23.04 1.65 -2.14
N GLY A 108 23.56 1.05 -1.04
CA GLY A 108 24.12 1.80 0.08
C GLY A 108 23.10 2.67 0.81
N LEU A 109 21.80 2.33 0.64
CA LEU A 109 20.75 3.01 1.38
C LEU A 109 20.90 2.63 2.85
N LYS A 110 20.93 3.60 3.73
CA LYS A 110 20.79 3.32 5.15
C LYS A 110 19.39 2.75 5.34
N LEU A 111 19.31 1.48 5.79
CA LEU A 111 18.08 1.00 6.37
C LEU A 111 17.74 2.04 7.45
N LYS A 112 16.60 2.72 7.29
CA LYS A 112 16.03 3.43 8.43
C LYS A 112 15.98 2.36 9.51
N SER A 113 16.75 2.52 10.58
CA SER A 113 16.87 1.49 11.61
C SER A 113 15.46 1.00 11.89
N GLU A 114 15.20 -0.28 11.65
CA GLU A 114 14.09 -0.94 12.29
C GLU A 114 14.42 -1.01 13.78
N THR A 115 14.31 0.10 14.44
CA THR A 115 13.60 0.05 15.70
C THR A 115 12.18 -0.41 15.31
N PRO A 116 11.66 -1.51 15.84
CA PRO A 116 10.26 -1.83 15.70
C PRO A 116 9.55 -0.54 15.97
N ASP A 117 8.65 -0.10 15.08
CA ASP A 117 7.92 1.17 15.05
C ASP A 117 7.89 1.89 16.43
N THR A 118 9.08 2.08 17.00
CA THR A 118 9.33 3.00 18.06
C THR A 118 9.36 4.32 17.32
N GLU A 119 8.19 4.95 17.25
CA GLU A 119 8.09 6.39 17.16
C GLU A 119 9.31 7.01 17.82
N PRO A 120 9.85 8.12 17.29
CA PRO A 120 10.63 8.95 18.17
C PRO A 120 9.74 9.07 19.41
N THR A 121 10.18 8.48 20.48
CA THR A 121 9.50 8.31 21.75
C THR A 121 9.27 9.70 22.32
N THR A 122 8.26 10.35 21.81
CA THR A 122 7.60 11.49 22.40
C THR A 122 6.08 11.26 22.46
N GLU A 123 5.59 10.02 22.15
CA GLU A 123 4.38 9.61 22.83
C GLU A 123 4.81 9.33 24.27
N PRO A 124 4.21 10.02 25.24
CA PRO A 124 4.53 9.73 26.63
C PRO A 124 4.24 8.26 26.88
N THR A 125 5.28 7.48 27.15
CA THR A 125 5.23 6.07 27.59
C THR A 125 4.72 5.93 29.01
N THR A 126 4.25 7.01 29.58
CA THR A 126 3.57 7.02 30.88
C THR A 126 2.13 6.61 30.67
N GLU A 127 1.65 5.66 31.49
CA GLU A 127 0.22 5.43 31.71
C GLU A 127 -0.48 6.79 31.86
N PRO A 128 -1.78 6.91 31.47
CA PRO A 128 -2.50 8.14 31.67
C PRO A 128 -2.33 8.53 33.14
N ASP A 129 -1.56 9.57 33.34
CA ASP A 129 -1.36 10.11 34.67
C ASP A 129 -2.73 10.39 35.27
N SER A 130 -2.89 10.16 36.53
CA SER A 130 -4.08 10.56 37.32
C SER A 130 -4.23 12.10 37.37
N ASP A 131 -3.60 12.79 36.38
CA ASP A 131 -3.58 14.22 36.34
C ASP A 131 -4.98 14.79 36.19
N THR A 132 -5.40 15.47 37.22
CA THR A 132 -6.67 16.23 37.33
C THR A 132 -6.50 17.66 36.83
N GLY A 133 -5.49 17.91 35.98
CA GLY A 133 -5.32 19.23 35.34
C GLY A 133 -6.46 19.65 34.46
N SER A 134 -6.38 20.82 33.88
CA SER A 134 -7.48 21.40 33.09
C SER A 134 -6.99 22.16 31.87
N TRP A 135 -7.82 22.18 30.84
CA TRP A 135 -7.66 23.03 29.68
C TRP A 135 -7.98 24.50 30.07
N GLN A 136 -7.10 25.39 29.67
CA GLN A 136 -7.27 26.82 29.78
C GLN A 136 -7.21 27.47 28.40
N GLU A 137 -7.80 28.64 28.25
CA GLU A 137 -7.79 29.39 27.00
C GLU A 137 -7.06 30.71 27.18
N GLU A 138 -6.22 31.04 26.21
CA GLU A 138 -5.52 32.31 26.13
C GLU A 138 -5.46 32.79 24.69
N ASN A 139 -6.01 33.94 24.39
CA ASN A 139 -6.04 34.56 23.05
C ASN A 139 -6.61 33.65 21.95
N GLY A 140 -7.59 32.80 22.25
CA GLY A 140 -8.21 31.85 21.31
C GLY A 140 -7.40 30.54 21.14
N HIS A 141 -6.37 30.34 21.93
CA HIS A 141 -5.56 29.11 21.94
C HIS A 141 -5.75 28.36 23.25
N TYR A 142 -5.84 27.04 23.18
CA TYR A 142 -5.96 26.19 24.36
C TYR A 142 -4.60 25.66 24.80
N TYR A 143 -4.34 25.65 26.11
CA TYR A 143 -3.18 25.02 26.72
C TYR A 143 -3.60 24.21 27.94
N TYR A 144 -2.81 23.27 28.37
CA TYR A 144 -3.12 22.39 29.49
C TYR A 144 -2.31 22.78 30.72
N VAL A 145 -2.98 22.93 31.86
CA VAL A 145 -2.36 23.15 33.18
C VAL A 145 -2.45 21.89 33.98
N ASN A 146 -1.31 21.33 34.34
CA ASN A 146 -1.16 20.13 35.15
C ASN A 146 -1.72 20.33 36.56
N SER A 147 -1.94 19.25 37.31
CA SER A 147 -2.44 19.32 38.71
C SER A 147 -1.53 20.09 39.66
N ASP A 148 -0.24 20.19 39.35
CA ASP A 148 0.74 20.98 40.14
C ASP A 148 0.75 22.48 39.79
N GLY A 149 -0.11 22.91 38.87
CA GLY A 149 -0.19 24.29 38.39
C GLY A 149 0.78 24.65 37.28
N SER A 150 1.64 23.73 36.85
CA SER A 150 2.56 23.94 35.73
C SER A 150 1.83 23.83 34.37
N ARG A 151 2.30 24.56 33.36
CA ARG A 151 1.83 24.41 31.99
C ARG A 151 2.48 23.21 31.32
N ALA A 152 1.68 22.38 30.66
CA ALA A 152 2.19 21.25 29.87
C ALA A 152 3.10 21.75 28.74
N GLY A 153 4.22 21.06 28.53
CA GLY A 153 5.21 21.39 27.49
C GLY A 153 4.78 20.91 26.10
N ALA A 154 5.56 21.31 25.09
CA ALA A 154 5.37 20.88 23.70
C ALA A 154 5.45 19.36 23.51
N GLY A 155 4.69 18.83 22.56
CA GLY A 155 4.68 17.42 22.21
C GLY A 155 3.36 16.71 22.47
N TRP A 156 3.41 15.36 22.50
CA TRP A 156 2.24 14.56 22.79
C TRP A 156 1.83 14.64 24.27
N LEU A 157 0.57 14.96 24.49
CA LEU A 157 -0.06 14.98 25.80
C LEU A 157 -1.12 13.86 25.86
N LYS A 158 -0.91 12.88 26.74
CA LYS A 158 -1.83 11.78 26.94
C LYS A 158 -2.64 11.99 28.20
N LEU A 159 -3.92 12.22 28.05
CA LEU A 159 -4.89 12.39 29.13
C LEU A 159 -5.84 11.19 29.20
N LYS A 160 -6.57 11.05 30.28
CA LYS A 160 -7.54 9.99 30.48
C LYS A 160 -8.62 9.95 29.37
N ASP A 161 -8.98 11.08 28.81
CA ASP A 161 -10.04 11.25 27.82
C ASP A 161 -9.54 11.24 26.36
N GLY A 162 -8.22 11.27 26.13
CA GLY A 162 -7.64 11.24 24.78
C GLY A 162 -6.16 11.61 24.73
N THR A 163 -5.64 11.61 23.50
CA THR A 163 -4.26 12.03 23.20
C THR A 163 -4.30 13.31 22.38
N TYR A 164 -3.49 14.26 22.73
CA TYR A 164 -3.41 15.60 22.16
C TYR A 164 -1.98 15.89 21.71
N TYR A 165 -1.80 16.91 20.90
CA TYR A 165 -0.46 17.41 20.56
C TYR A 165 -0.39 18.91 20.82
N LEU A 166 0.66 19.33 21.52
CA LEU A 166 0.94 20.72 21.84
C LEU A 166 2.10 21.23 20.98
N ASP A 167 1.97 22.43 20.43
CA ASP A 167 3.02 23.08 19.67
C ASP A 167 4.22 23.50 20.54
N GLU A 168 5.21 24.15 19.96
CA GLU A 168 6.42 24.63 20.66
C GLU A 168 6.12 25.65 21.77
N ASN A 169 4.97 26.32 21.72
CA ASN A 169 4.51 27.27 22.73
C ASN A 169 3.59 26.60 23.78
N GLY A 170 3.34 25.28 23.67
CA GLY A 170 2.45 24.53 24.55
C GLY A 170 0.96 24.74 24.24
N TYR A 171 0.61 25.23 23.04
CA TYR A 171 -0.78 25.34 22.62
C TYR A 171 -1.27 24.08 21.91
N ARG A 172 -2.51 23.71 22.16
CA ARG A 172 -3.19 22.57 21.54
C ARG A 172 -3.30 22.75 20.03
N MET A 173 -2.81 21.77 19.29
CA MET A 173 -2.99 21.72 17.85
C MET A 173 -4.28 21.00 17.45
N GLU A 174 -4.77 21.30 16.24
CA GLU A 174 -6.01 20.78 15.65
C GLU A 174 -5.82 20.50 14.16
N GLY A 175 -6.71 19.66 13.58
CA GLY A 175 -6.67 19.32 12.15
C GLY A 175 -5.55 18.36 11.77
N LEU A 176 -5.11 18.42 10.50
CA LEU A 176 -4.00 17.62 9.99
C LEU A 176 -2.67 18.24 10.40
N ILE A 177 -1.85 17.46 11.10
CA ILE A 177 -0.50 17.87 11.54
C ILE A 177 0.56 16.88 11.05
N ASN A 178 1.75 17.38 10.78
CA ASN A 178 2.92 16.57 10.44
C ASN A 178 3.92 16.60 11.58
N ILE A 179 4.31 15.43 12.07
CA ILE A 179 5.32 15.27 13.10
C ILE A 179 6.39 14.35 12.54
N GLY A 180 7.55 14.88 12.22
CA GLY A 180 8.55 14.18 11.43
C GLY A 180 7.99 13.79 10.04
N GLU A 181 8.06 12.52 9.69
CA GLU A 181 7.54 12.01 8.41
C GLU A 181 6.10 11.47 8.51
N LYS A 182 5.47 11.58 9.68
CA LYS A 182 4.14 11.03 9.94
C LYS A 182 3.10 12.15 9.98
N THR A 183 1.92 11.88 9.41
CA THR A 183 0.76 12.76 9.47
C THR A 183 -0.26 12.19 10.45
N TYR A 184 -0.83 13.06 11.26
CA TYR A 184 -1.86 12.74 12.24
C TYR A 184 -3.07 13.64 12.02
N TYR A 185 -4.23 13.23 12.51
CA TYR A 185 -5.42 14.04 12.47
C TYR A 185 -5.95 14.26 13.89
N LEU A 186 -5.99 15.51 14.25
CA LEU A 186 -6.55 15.97 15.52
C LEU A 186 -7.93 16.54 15.26
N ASP A 187 -8.87 16.23 16.13
CA ASP A 187 -10.24 16.70 16.03
C ASP A 187 -10.27 18.24 15.98
N PRO A 188 -10.87 18.85 14.94
CA PRO A 188 -10.89 20.29 14.80
C PRO A 188 -11.62 21.04 15.93
N GLU A 189 -12.49 20.36 16.68
CA GLU A 189 -13.26 20.98 17.75
C GLU A 189 -12.57 20.91 19.12
N ASN A 190 -11.94 19.76 19.39
CA ASN A 190 -11.43 19.48 20.72
C ASN A 190 -9.95 19.08 20.77
N GLY A 191 -9.27 18.94 19.61
CA GLY A 191 -7.85 18.62 19.51
C GLY A 191 -7.49 17.16 19.81
N LYS A 192 -8.45 16.26 20.05
CA LYS A 192 -8.16 14.83 20.30
C LYS A 192 -7.63 14.15 19.07
N ARG A 193 -6.59 13.34 19.21
CA ARG A 193 -6.09 12.51 18.11
C ARG A 193 -7.16 11.52 17.66
N LEU A 194 -7.52 11.58 16.38
CA LEU A 194 -8.48 10.68 15.75
C LEU A 194 -7.77 9.53 15.08
N THR A 195 -8.42 8.34 15.08
CA THR A 195 -7.94 7.12 14.44
C THR A 195 -9.03 6.48 13.59
N GLY A 196 -8.69 5.44 12.83
CA GLY A 196 -9.63 4.80 11.92
C GLY A 196 -9.88 5.62 10.66
N PHE A 197 -11.02 5.38 10.02
CA PHE A 197 -11.43 6.13 8.83
C PHE A 197 -11.92 7.53 9.21
N GLN A 198 -11.37 8.54 8.52
CA GLN A 198 -11.76 9.93 8.65
C GLN A 198 -12.08 10.51 7.26
N THR A 199 -13.14 11.32 7.18
CA THR A 199 -13.47 12.05 5.95
C THR A 199 -13.09 13.51 6.12
N ILE A 200 -12.08 13.94 5.39
CA ILE A 200 -11.54 15.30 5.45
C ILE A 200 -11.67 15.90 4.06
N ASN A 201 -12.36 17.01 3.93
CA ASN A 201 -12.60 17.69 2.64
C ASN A 201 -13.11 16.73 1.55
N LYS A 202 -14.08 15.88 1.87
CA LYS A 202 -14.71 14.88 0.98
C LYS A 202 -13.76 13.76 0.51
N LYS A 203 -12.56 13.65 1.07
CA LYS A 203 -11.61 12.57 0.84
C LYS A 203 -11.56 11.66 2.06
N VAL A 204 -11.43 10.34 1.84
CA VAL A 204 -11.35 9.35 2.91
C VAL A 204 -9.88 9.06 3.22
N TYR A 205 -9.52 9.11 4.49
CA TYR A 205 -8.19 8.80 5.01
C TYR A 205 -8.29 7.70 6.06
N TYR A 206 -7.19 7.04 6.35
CA TYR A 206 -7.14 6.08 7.44
C TYR A 206 -5.93 6.32 8.34
N PHE A 207 -6.20 6.48 9.62
CA PHE A 207 -5.22 6.67 10.67
C PHE A 207 -5.12 5.38 11.51
N ARG A 208 -3.91 4.84 11.65
CA ARG A 208 -3.70 3.55 12.35
C ARG A 208 -4.21 3.61 13.79
N PRO A 209 -5.02 2.66 14.25
CA PRO A 209 -5.52 2.67 15.64
C PRO A 209 -4.38 2.61 16.67
N SER A 210 -3.29 1.91 16.38
CA SER A 210 -2.17 1.74 17.30
C SER A 210 -1.32 2.99 17.47
N THR A 211 -1.07 3.73 16.39
CA THR A 211 -0.13 4.86 16.39
C THR A 211 -0.78 6.19 16.08
N GLY A 212 -1.99 6.21 15.54
CA GLY A 212 -2.65 7.43 15.04
C GLY A 212 -2.07 7.94 13.72
N SER A 213 -1.00 7.38 13.19
CA SER A 213 -0.36 7.87 11.97
C SER A 213 -1.16 7.50 10.72
N MET A 214 -1.24 8.42 9.76
CA MET A 214 -1.94 8.24 8.50
C MET A 214 -1.27 7.15 7.65
N ILE A 215 -2.09 6.35 6.94
CA ILE A 215 -1.61 5.46 5.90
C ILE A 215 -1.38 6.25 4.62
N HIS A 216 -0.23 6.07 4.01
CA HIS A 216 0.11 6.57 2.68
C HIS A 216 0.33 5.41 1.73
N PHE A 217 0.07 5.64 0.47
CA PHE A 217 0.47 4.89 -0.72
C PHE A 217 0.28 3.38 -0.71
N GLY A 218 -0.43 2.91 -1.74
CA GLY A 218 -0.49 1.50 -2.11
C GLY A 218 -1.72 0.75 -1.60
N TRP A 219 -1.66 -0.55 -1.78
CA TRP A 219 -2.74 -1.46 -1.42
C TRP A 219 -2.68 -1.85 0.05
N VAL A 220 -3.79 -1.70 0.77
CA VAL A 220 -3.89 -2.04 2.19
C VAL A 220 -5.16 -2.83 2.45
N ASN A 221 -5.09 -3.85 3.30
CA ASN A 221 -6.24 -4.59 3.81
C ASN A 221 -6.61 -4.07 5.20
N ILE A 222 -7.86 -3.63 5.37
CA ILE A 222 -8.39 -3.11 6.63
C ILE A 222 -9.73 -3.80 6.88
N ASN A 223 -9.88 -4.50 7.99
CA ASN A 223 -11.13 -5.18 8.38
C ASN A 223 -11.73 -6.05 7.26
N GLY A 224 -10.88 -6.82 6.54
CA GLY A 224 -11.31 -7.73 5.47
C GLY A 224 -11.61 -7.06 4.13
N ASN A 225 -11.64 -5.76 4.04
CA ASN A 225 -11.75 -4.99 2.82
C ASN A 225 -10.39 -4.53 2.31
N ARG A 226 -10.27 -4.36 0.99
CA ARG A 226 -9.05 -3.89 0.36
C ARG A 226 -9.22 -2.44 -0.11
N TYR A 227 -8.22 -1.61 0.14
CA TYR A 227 -8.16 -0.19 -0.18
C TYR A 227 -6.92 0.10 -0.99
N TYR A 228 -6.93 1.21 -1.71
CA TYR A 228 -5.75 1.78 -2.34
C TYR A 228 -5.61 3.24 -1.92
N PHE A 229 -4.50 3.57 -1.27
CA PHE A 229 -4.21 4.92 -0.82
C PHE A 229 -3.25 5.60 -1.78
N HIS A 230 -3.43 6.90 -2.00
CA HIS A 230 -2.55 7.76 -2.78
C HIS A 230 -1.39 8.30 -1.92
N ASP A 231 -0.42 8.94 -2.56
CA ASP A 231 0.75 9.51 -1.87
C ASP A 231 0.36 10.57 -0.82
N ASP A 232 -0.73 11.29 -1.05
CA ASP A 232 -1.29 12.26 -0.11
C ASP A 232 -2.15 11.61 0.99
N GLY A 233 -2.22 10.28 1.03
CA GLY A 233 -2.91 9.49 2.04
C GLY A 233 -4.42 9.32 1.83
N HIS A 234 -5.04 9.90 0.79
CA HIS A 234 -6.47 9.65 0.58
C HIS A 234 -6.72 8.30 -0.11
N ALA A 235 -7.81 7.65 0.26
CA ALA A 235 -8.26 6.40 -0.36
C ALA A 235 -8.84 6.66 -1.76
N GLN A 236 -8.53 5.79 -2.71
CA GLN A 236 -9.14 5.77 -4.04
C GLN A 236 -10.63 5.48 -3.92
N THR A 237 -11.45 6.23 -4.65
CA THR A 237 -12.89 5.98 -4.83
C THR A 237 -13.25 5.92 -6.31
N GLY A 238 -14.38 5.29 -6.66
CA GLY A 238 -14.86 5.17 -8.04
C GLY A 238 -14.01 4.26 -8.91
N LEU A 239 -14.00 4.51 -10.22
CA LEU A 239 -13.21 3.74 -11.20
C LEU A 239 -11.75 4.22 -11.19
N ALA A 240 -10.83 3.27 -11.09
CA ALA A 240 -9.39 3.54 -11.19
C ALA A 240 -8.66 2.53 -12.07
N VAL A 241 -7.50 2.96 -12.60
CA VAL A 241 -6.52 2.10 -13.27
C VAL A 241 -5.27 2.05 -12.41
N ILE A 242 -4.96 0.87 -11.88
CA ILE A 242 -3.81 0.66 -10.99
C ILE A 242 -3.02 -0.52 -11.52
N GLY A 243 -1.74 -0.31 -11.81
CA GLY A 243 -0.89 -1.36 -12.39
C GLY A 243 -1.39 -1.91 -13.74
N GLY A 244 -2.09 -1.09 -14.54
CA GLY A 244 -2.66 -1.50 -15.84
C GLY A 244 -4.01 -2.21 -15.74
N GLU A 245 -4.47 -2.56 -14.55
CA GLU A 245 -5.77 -3.18 -14.30
C GLU A 245 -6.80 -2.15 -13.83
N ARG A 246 -8.09 -2.41 -14.09
CA ARG A 246 -9.20 -1.53 -13.70
C ARG A 246 -9.90 -2.08 -12.47
N TYR A 247 -10.23 -1.19 -11.55
CA TYR A 247 -10.91 -1.50 -10.28
C TYR A 247 -12.03 -0.51 -10.03
N PHE A 248 -13.04 -0.95 -9.29
CA PHE A 248 -14.02 -0.04 -8.70
C PHE A 248 -13.88 -0.01 -7.18
N PHE A 249 -13.99 1.19 -6.64
CA PHE A 249 -14.00 1.45 -5.21
C PHE A 249 -15.29 2.15 -4.81
N ARG A 250 -15.80 1.82 -3.64
CA ARG A 250 -16.97 2.49 -3.04
C ARG A 250 -16.60 3.90 -2.58
N THR A 251 -17.60 4.63 -2.15
CA THR A 251 -17.41 5.99 -1.59
C THR A 251 -16.63 5.99 -0.27
N ASP A 252 -16.62 4.88 0.46
CA ASP A 252 -15.81 4.65 1.65
C ASP A 252 -14.37 4.22 1.33
N GLY A 253 -14.01 4.13 0.05
CA GLY A 253 -12.70 3.70 -0.44
C GLY A 253 -12.51 2.18 -0.52
N SER A 254 -13.48 1.35 -0.10
CA SER A 254 -13.34 -0.10 -0.17
C SER A 254 -13.47 -0.63 -1.59
N MET A 255 -12.56 -1.54 -1.99
CA MET A 255 -12.57 -2.15 -3.33
C MET A 255 -13.73 -3.12 -3.51
N ILE A 256 -14.44 -3.01 -4.64
CA ILE A 256 -15.52 -3.92 -5.02
C ILE A 256 -14.92 -5.24 -5.54
N ARG A 257 -15.46 -6.38 -5.09
CA ARG A 257 -15.06 -7.73 -5.50
C ARG A 257 -16.27 -8.62 -5.71
N SER A 258 -16.19 -9.54 -6.69
CA SER A 258 -17.21 -10.57 -6.97
C SER A 258 -18.62 -9.99 -7.14
N LYS A 259 -18.72 -8.82 -7.75
CA LYS A 259 -20.00 -8.12 -7.90
C LYS A 259 -20.14 -7.44 -9.24
N TRP A 260 -21.40 -7.29 -9.67
CA TRP A 260 -21.79 -6.42 -10.76
C TRP A 260 -21.69 -4.97 -10.34
N VAL A 261 -21.22 -4.14 -11.27
CA VAL A 261 -21.12 -2.68 -11.10
C VAL A 261 -21.79 -2.00 -12.27
N TYR A 262 -22.77 -1.15 -12.00
CA TYR A 262 -23.36 -0.27 -12.99
C TYR A 262 -22.74 1.12 -12.88
N TYR A 263 -22.11 1.59 -13.94
CA TYR A 263 -21.40 2.85 -13.95
C TYR A 263 -21.38 3.45 -15.37
N TRP A 264 -21.68 4.72 -15.51
CA TRP A 264 -21.74 5.41 -16.81
C TRP A 264 -22.59 4.65 -17.85
N ASN A 265 -23.84 4.31 -17.47
CA ASN A 265 -24.78 3.57 -18.30
C ASN A 265 -24.24 2.23 -18.85
N SER A 266 -23.35 1.60 -18.12
CA SER A 266 -22.72 0.34 -18.54
C SER A 266 -22.53 -0.62 -17.37
N TRP A 267 -22.65 -1.91 -17.66
CA TRP A 267 -22.39 -2.98 -16.70
C TRP A 267 -20.95 -3.48 -16.80
N TYR A 268 -20.36 -3.66 -15.65
CA TYR A 268 -19.05 -4.25 -15.43
C TYR A 268 -19.17 -5.37 -14.41
N PHE A 269 -18.18 -6.26 -14.36
CA PHE A 269 -18.07 -7.24 -13.28
C PHE A 269 -16.68 -7.21 -12.68
N ALA A 270 -16.61 -6.96 -11.38
CA ALA A 270 -15.40 -7.06 -10.61
C ALA A 270 -15.15 -8.53 -10.25
N SER A 271 -13.98 -9.05 -10.62
CA SER A 271 -13.55 -10.40 -10.29
C SER A 271 -13.41 -10.61 -8.77
N TYR A 272 -13.14 -11.84 -8.34
CA TYR A 272 -12.82 -12.13 -6.94
C TYR A 272 -11.53 -11.41 -6.45
N LYS A 273 -10.62 -11.06 -7.39
CA LYS A 273 -9.43 -10.25 -7.12
C LYS A 273 -9.71 -8.75 -7.12
N GLY A 274 -10.90 -8.33 -7.58
CA GLY A 274 -11.35 -6.95 -7.68
C GLY A 274 -11.10 -6.30 -9.04
N ASN A 275 -10.19 -6.81 -9.87
CA ASN A 275 -10.00 -6.29 -11.21
C ASN A 275 -11.22 -6.61 -12.11
N LEU A 276 -11.52 -5.70 -13.04
CA LEU A 276 -12.64 -5.88 -13.96
C LEU A 276 -12.29 -6.91 -15.04
N TYR A 277 -13.24 -7.78 -15.39
CA TYR A 277 -13.11 -8.62 -16.58
C TYR A 277 -13.01 -7.78 -17.83
N ARG A 278 -12.07 -8.08 -18.72
CA ARG A 278 -11.86 -7.40 -20.02
C ARG A 278 -11.41 -8.38 -21.10
N ASN A 279 -11.85 -8.16 -22.34
CA ASN A 279 -11.49 -8.97 -23.50
C ASN A 279 -11.71 -10.47 -23.30
N THR A 280 -12.80 -10.84 -22.61
CA THR A 280 -12.98 -12.23 -22.18
C THR A 280 -14.45 -12.59 -22.01
N TRP A 281 -14.72 -13.89 -22.10
CA TRP A 281 -16.00 -14.48 -21.75
C TRP A 281 -15.97 -15.05 -20.34
N HIS A 282 -17.00 -14.76 -19.56
CA HIS A 282 -17.17 -15.35 -18.24
C HIS A 282 -18.61 -15.85 -18.02
N TYR A 283 -18.72 -16.93 -17.25
CA TYR A 283 -19.98 -17.37 -16.68
C TYR A 283 -20.18 -16.72 -15.31
N ILE A 284 -21.31 -16.01 -15.17
CA ILE A 284 -21.72 -15.36 -13.93
C ILE A 284 -23.19 -15.72 -13.75
N ASP A 285 -23.56 -16.28 -12.60
CA ASP A 285 -24.93 -16.73 -12.29
C ASP A 285 -25.53 -17.61 -13.41
N LYS A 286 -24.76 -18.59 -13.90
CA LYS A 286 -25.16 -19.54 -14.97
C LYS A 286 -25.39 -18.91 -16.35
N LYS A 287 -25.12 -17.61 -16.52
CA LYS A 287 -25.19 -16.92 -17.82
C LYS A 287 -23.80 -16.56 -18.32
N ARG A 288 -23.63 -16.62 -19.63
CA ARG A 288 -22.36 -16.29 -20.29
C ARG A 288 -22.38 -14.82 -20.73
N TYR A 289 -21.32 -14.06 -20.35
CA TYR A 289 -21.16 -12.65 -20.70
C TYR A 289 -19.80 -12.41 -21.36
N TYR A 290 -19.80 -11.55 -22.37
CA TYR A 290 -18.56 -11.04 -22.96
C TYR A 290 -18.27 -9.65 -22.44
N PHE A 291 -17.06 -9.43 -21.98
CA PHE A 291 -16.56 -8.13 -21.55
C PHE A 291 -15.57 -7.60 -22.60
N ASN A 292 -15.85 -6.42 -23.16
CA ASN A 292 -14.99 -5.80 -24.17
C ASN A 292 -13.67 -5.27 -23.54
N ASN A 293 -12.85 -4.58 -24.33
CA ASN A 293 -11.58 -4.00 -23.88
C ASN A 293 -11.73 -2.92 -22.78
N ARG A 294 -12.92 -2.32 -22.66
CA ARG A 294 -13.25 -1.38 -21.57
C ARG A 294 -13.81 -2.07 -20.33
N GLY A 295 -14.07 -3.38 -20.40
CA GLY A 295 -14.72 -4.15 -19.33
C GLY A 295 -16.26 -4.05 -19.35
N ILE A 296 -16.84 -3.49 -20.41
CA ILE A 296 -18.29 -3.34 -20.54
C ILE A 296 -18.89 -4.62 -21.14
N THR A 297 -19.99 -5.12 -20.57
CA THR A 297 -20.77 -6.20 -21.16
C THR A 297 -22.01 -5.69 -21.83
N LYS A 298 -22.36 -6.29 -22.99
CA LYS A 298 -23.64 -6.07 -23.69
C LYS A 298 -24.71 -7.11 -23.29
N GLY A 299 -24.33 -8.17 -22.58
CA GLY A 299 -25.23 -9.27 -22.22
C GLY A 299 -26.16 -8.99 -21.05
N ARG A 300 -26.10 -7.80 -20.45
CA ARG A 300 -26.97 -7.37 -19.36
C ARG A 300 -27.60 -6.03 -19.70
N SER A 301 -28.94 -6.03 -19.85
CA SER A 301 -29.72 -4.86 -20.26
C SER A 301 -30.59 -4.28 -19.14
N ASP A 302 -30.70 -4.97 -17.99
CA ASP A 302 -31.46 -4.47 -16.86
C ASP A 302 -30.80 -3.19 -16.29
N ILE A 303 -31.59 -2.12 -16.18
CA ILE A 303 -31.17 -0.88 -15.54
C ILE A 303 -31.62 -0.95 -14.07
N PRO A 304 -30.72 -0.67 -13.11
CA PRO A 304 -31.12 -0.63 -11.70
C PRO A 304 -32.23 0.40 -11.46
N SER A 305 -33.22 0.06 -10.65
CA SER A 305 -34.23 1.03 -10.22
C SER A 305 -33.63 2.05 -9.25
N GLY A 306 -33.86 3.35 -9.46
CA GLY A 306 -33.39 4.45 -8.63
C GLY A 306 -32.87 5.64 -9.43
N ILE A 307 -32.58 6.74 -8.75
CA ILE A 307 -31.96 7.94 -9.35
C ILE A 307 -30.44 7.70 -9.37
N TYR A 308 -29.90 7.37 -10.54
CA TYR A 308 -28.48 7.18 -10.73
C TYR A 308 -27.88 8.35 -11.49
N THR A 309 -26.90 9.02 -10.90
CA THR A 309 -26.05 9.94 -11.65
C THR A 309 -25.06 9.16 -12.49
N LYS A 310 -24.53 9.76 -13.57
CA LYS A 310 -23.50 9.12 -14.43
C LYS A 310 -22.27 8.64 -13.65
N THR A 311 -22.06 9.12 -12.44
CA THR A 311 -20.92 8.83 -11.57
C THR A 311 -21.25 7.90 -10.38
N THR A 312 -22.52 7.49 -10.23
CA THR A 312 -22.91 6.61 -9.12
C THR A 312 -22.52 5.17 -9.42
N VAL A 313 -21.76 4.56 -8.54
CA VAL A 313 -21.46 3.13 -8.57
C VAL A 313 -22.58 2.38 -7.86
N VAL A 314 -23.25 1.49 -8.58
CA VAL A 314 -24.30 0.63 -8.02
C VAL A 314 -23.82 -0.81 -8.07
N GLU A 315 -23.83 -1.47 -6.92
CA GLU A 315 -23.46 -2.87 -6.77
C GLU A 315 -24.72 -3.76 -6.76
N ARG A 316 -24.61 -4.95 -7.38
CA ARG A 316 -25.58 -6.04 -7.31
C ARG A 316 -24.88 -7.38 -7.20
#